data_02f6f483c2f3b4fd49ec8f347c8bc2be
#
_entry.id   02f6f483c2f3b4fd49ec8f347c8bc2be
#
_cell.length_a   1.000
_cell.length_b   1.000
_cell.length_c   1.000
_cell.angle_alpha   90.00
_cell.angle_beta   90.00
_cell.angle_gamma   90.00
#
_symmetry.space_group_name_H-M   'P 1'
#
loop_
_entity.id
_entity.type
_entity.pdbx_description
1 polymer ?
#
loop_
_entity_poly.entity_id
_entity_poly.type
_entity_poly.pdbx_seq_one_letter_code
_entity_poly.pdbx_strand_id
1 'polypeptide(L)'
;MKIKTNVNAVVALAVFWIALIGAACAANNPVPGWEPNAFRDQSTLQIMTIGPDEGEHWSRLWLAVIDGQLYVRLGDRAFGRVQKNTASPYVKVKVGDREFDKVRLDAAPEMTDKVAAAMADKYWIDILIRHESHPMTARLVAEPTPSPAK
;
A
#
# COMPACT_ATOMS: atom_id res chain seq x y z
N MET A 1 -27.02 -45.00 64.96
CA MET A 1 -27.08 -45.26 63.50
C MET A 1 -26.22 -44.23 62.84
N LYS A 2 -24.99 -44.60 62.36
CA LYS A 2 -23.99 -43.68 61.78
C LYS A 2 -23.99 -43.83 60.30
N ILE A 3 -24.37 -42.80 59.57
CA ILE A 3 -24.29 -42.73 58.11
C ILE A 3 -22.96 -42.06 57.78
N LYS A 4 -22.02 -42.81 57.17
CA LYS A 4 -20.81 -42.30 56.65
C LYS A 4 -21.08 -41.88 55.18
N THR A 5 -20.99 -40.62 54.90
CA THR A 5 -21.04 -40.10 53.56
C THR A 5 -19.61 -39.98 53.01
N ASN A 6 -19.27 -40.81 52.07
CA ASN A 6 -18.02 -40.68 51.30
C ASN A 6 -18.24 -39.66 50.18
N VAL A 7 -17.53 -38.56 50.28
CA VAL A 7 -17.46 -37.54 49.21
C VAL A 7 -16.21 -37.80 48.39
N ASN A 8 -16.36 -38.48 47.26
CA ASN A 8 -15.32 -38.56 46.26
C ASN A 8 -15.24 -37.25 45.49
N ALA A 9 -14.22 -36.49 45.80
CA ALA A 9 -13.88 -35.31 45.02
C ALA A 9 -13.28 -35.74 43.65
N VAL A 10 -14.04 -35.55 42.61
CA VAL A 10 -13.54 -35.69 41.23
C VAL A 10 -12.87 -34.37 40.86
N VAL A 11 -11.54 -34.37 40.87
CA VAL A 11 -10.74 -33.25 40.35
C VAL A 11 -10.73 -33.37 38.84
N ALA A 12 -11.56 -32.55 38.16
CA ALA A 12 -11.52 -32.38 36.73
C ALA A 12 -10.35 -31.47 36.38
N LEU A 13 -9.25 -32.04 35.84
CA LEU A 13 -8.17 -31.29 35.23
C LEU A 13 -8.68 -30.73 33.86
N ALA A 14 -9.06 -29.46 33.85
CA ALA A 14 -9.29 -28.73 32.63
C ALA A 14 -7.92 -28.38 32.02
N VAL A 15 -7.49 -29.13 31.00
CA VAL A 15 -6.35 -28.80 30.20
C VAL A 15 -6.74 -27.67 29.26
N PHE A 16 -6.33 -26.45 29.60
CA PHE A 16 -6.49 -25.27 28.76
C PHE A 16 -5.46 -25.36 27.60
N TRP A 17 -5.91 -25.77 26.44
CA TRP A 17 -5.14 -25.64 25.18
C TRP A 17 -5.17 -24.16 24.80
N ILE A 18 -4.11 -23.42 25.15
CA ILE A 18 -3.85 -22.11 24.60
C ILE A 18 -3.34 -22.36 23.17
N ALA A 19 -4.24 -22.26 22.19
CA ALA A 19 -3.84 -22.16 20.80
C ALA A 19 -3.10 -20.82 20.65
N LEU A 20 -1.76 -20.88 20.61
CA LEU A 20 -0.91 -19.78 20.17
C LEU A 20 -1.22 -19.57 18.68
N ILE A 21 -2.16 -18.66 18.38
CA ILE A 21 -2.32 -18.11 17.05
C ILE A 21 -1.10 -17.22 16.83
N GLY A 22 -0.04 -17.81 16.33
CA GLY A 22 1.09 -17.08 15.81
C GLY A 22 0.60 -16.24 14.65
N ALA A 23 0.31 -14.94 14.90
CA ALA A 23 0.23 -13.97 13.84
C ALA A 23 1.61 -14.00 13.17
N ALA A 24 1.69 -14.67 12.03
CA ALA A 24 2.81 -14.53 11.12
C ALA A 24 2.79 -13.08 10.66
N CYS A 25 3.51 -12.21 11.39
CA CYS A 25 3.95 -10.95 10.84
C CYS A 25 4.76 -11.32 9.60
N ALA A 26 4.13 -11.17 8.43
CA ALA A 26 4.87 -11.19 7.18
C ALA A 26 5.99 -10.18 7.36
N ALA A 27 7.21 -10.66 7.50
CA ALA A 27 8.38 -9.83 7.60
C ALA A 27 8.40 -9.04 6.29
N ASN A 28 8.02 -7.75 6.36
CA ASN A 28 8.15 -6.84 5.24
C ASN A 28 9.66 -6.64 5.05
N ASN A 29 10.27 -7.50 4.26
CA ASN A 29 11.63 -7.29 3.83
C ASN A 29 11.65 -5.95 3.07
N PRO A 30 12.42 -4.97 3.53
CA PRO A 30 12.45 -3.68 2.86
C PRO A 30 12.94 -3.88 1.43
N VAL A 31 12.21 -3.31 0.49
CA VAL A 31 12.63 -3.28 -0.91
C VAL A 31 13.83 -2.35 -1.01
N PRO A 32 14.98 -2.82 -1.50
CA PRO A 32 16.18 -2.01 -1.59
C PRO A 32 15.91 -0.70 -2.34
N GLY A 33 16.26 0.42 -1.71
CA GLY A 33 16.07 1.75 -2.28
C GLY A 33 14.63 2.29 -2.22
N TRP A 34 13.64 1.54 -1.73
CA TRP A 34 12.31 2.07 -1.47
C TRP A 34 12.28 2.81 -0.14
N GLU A 35 12.56 4.08 -0.20
CA GLU A 35 12.60 4.98 0.95
C GLU A 35 11.74 6.21 0.64
N PRO A 36 10.44 6.20 0.97
CA PRO A 36 9.52 7.30 0.64
C PRO A 36 10.04 8.67 1.05
N ASN A 37 10.70 8.80 2.21
CA ASN A 37 11.26 10.07 2.67
C ASN A 37 12.36 10.61 1.75
N ALA A 38 13.11 9.75 1.07
CA ALA A 38 14.15 10.16 0.10
C ALA A 38 13.53 10.74 -1.18
N PHE A 39 12.24 10.52 -1.42
CA PHE A 39 11.53 11.05 -2.59
C PHE A 39 10.79 12.35 -2.31
N ARG A 40 10.89 12.89 -1.10
CA ARG A 40 10.14 14.08 -0.68
C ARG A 40 10.35 15.29 -1.58
N ASP A 41 11.56 15.47 -2.09
CA ASP A 41 11.94 16.61 -2.95
C ASP A 41 11.65 16.37 -4.42
N GLN A 42 11.26 15.14 -4.80
CA GLN A 42 10.87 14.84 -6.17
C GLN A 42 9.51 15.46 -6.47
N SER A 43 9.39 16.12 -7.62
CA SER A 43 8.12 16.75 -8.04
C SER A 43 7.15 15.75 -8.64
N THR A 44 7.64 14.76 -9.35
CA THR A 44 6.80 13.78 -10.04
C THR A 44 7.40 12.37 -9.94
N LEU A 45 6.53 11.39 -10.08
CA LEU A 45 6.89 10.02 -10.38
C LEU A 45 6.15 9.56 -11.64
N GLN A 46 6.51 8.41 -12.15
CA GLN A 46 5.79 7.76 -13.23
C GLN A 46 5.33 6.38 -12.79
N ILE A 47 4.12 6.02 -13.15
CA ILE A 47 3.61 4.65 -13.02
C ILE A 47 3.46 4.04 -14.40
N MET A 48 3.85 2.77 -14.56
CA MET A 48 3.64 2.02 -15.77
C MET A 48 2.52 1.00 -15.55
N THR A 49 1.54 1.05 -16.43
CA THR A 49 0.43 0.10 -16.52
C THR A 49 0.49 -0.65 -17.84
N ILE A 50 -0.06 -1.86 -17.89
CA ILE A 50 -0.16 -2.66 -19.11
C ILE A 50 -1.64 -2.78 -19.48
N GLY A 51 -2.04 -2.04 -20.50
CA GLY A 51 -3.40 -2.11 -21.02
C GLY A 51 -3.57 -3.28 -21.99
N PRO A 52 -4.79 -3.87 -22.10
CA PRO A 52 -5.03 -4.98 -23.02
C PRO A 52 -4.82 -4.61 -24.50
N ASP A 53 -5.08 -3.34 -24.84
CA ASP A 53 -5.00 -2.84 -26.22
C ASP A 53 -3.83 -1.88 -26.44
N GLU A 54 -3.39 -1.17 -25.40
CA GLU A 54 -2.35 -0.13 -25.48
C GLU A 54 -0.95 -0.66 -25.18
N GLY A 55 -0.83 -1.86 -24.54
CA GLY A 55 0.45 -2.35 -24.04
C GLY A 55 0.95 -1.53 -22.84
N GLU A 56 2.27 -1.35 -22.76
CA GLU A 56 2.92 -0.58 -21.69
C GLU A 56 2.70 0.92 -21.86
N HIS A 57 2.23 1.57 -20.79
CA HIS A 57 2.01 3.01 -20.79
C HIS A 57 2.49 3.64 -19.48
N TRP A 58 3.33 4.68 -19.61
CA TRP A 58 3.83 5.47 -18.50
C TRP A 58 2.96 6.70 -18.26
N SER A 59 2.42 6.83 -17.06
CA SER A 59 1.66 8.00 -16.61
C SER A 59 2.46 8.77 -15.58
N ARG A 60 2.66 10.08 -15.83
CA ARG A 60 3.33 10.98 -14.88
C ARG A 60 2.32 11.49 -13.87
N LEU A 61 2.66 11.42 -12.59
CA LEU A 61 1.83 11.83 -11.47
C LEU A 61 2.62 12.72 -10.52
N TRP A 62 1.96 13.65 -9.88
CA TRP A 62 2.51 14.33 -8.73
C TRP A 62 2.50 13.42 -7.51
N LEU A 63 3.45 13.64 -6.62
CA LEU A 63 3.60 12.84 -5.41
C LEU A 63 3.63 13.70 -4.15
N ALA A 64 3.17 13.14 -3.06
CA ALA A 64 3.35 13.67 -1.72
C ALA A 64 3.86 12.58 -0.78
N VAL A 65 4.75 12.96 0.14
CA VAL A 65 5.23 12.07 1.20
C VAL A 65 4.67 12.56 2.53
N ILE A 66 3.86 11.73 3.16
CA ILE A 66 3.17 12.03 4.42
C ILE A 66 3.43 10.87 5.38
N ASP A 67 3.93 11.18 6.58
CA ASP A 67 4.21 10.20 7.63
C ASP A 67 5.08 9.02 7.12
N GLY A 68 6.07 9.29 6.27
CA GLY A 68 6.96 8.28 5.70
C GLY A 68 6.31 7.37 4.64
N GLN A 69 5.13 7.72 4.14
CA GLN A 69 4.42 7.01 3.08
C GLN A 69 4.32 7.86 1.82
N LEU A 70 4.37 7.20 0.67
CA LEU A 70 4.29 7.83 -0.64
C LEU A 70 2.86 7.77 -1.18
N TYR A 71 2.32 8.93 -1.52
CA TYR A 71 0.96 9.07 -2.04
C TYR A 71 0.95 9.74 -3.41
N VAL A 72 -0.04 9.38 -4.21
CA VAL A 72 -0.38 10.01 -5.49
C VAL A 72 -1.88 10.25 -5.58
N ARG A 73 -2.27 11.21 -6.44
CA ARG A 73 -3.66 11.39 -6.88
C ARG A 73 -3.73 11.04 -8.36
N LEU A 74 -4.64 10.14 -8.69
CA LEU A 74 -4.85 9.72 -10.07
C LEU A 74 -5.98 10.55 -10.67
N GLY A 75 -5.69 11.30 -11.73
CA GLY A 75 -6.73 11.89 -12.58
C GLY A 75 -7.42 10.81 -13.42
N ASP A 76 -8.53 11.16 -14.06
CA ASP A 76 -9.42 10.22 -14.78
C ASP A 76 -8.69 9.29 -15.75
N ARG A 77 -7.71 9.81 -16.52
CA ARG A 77 -6.96 9.02 -17.49
C ARG A 77 -6.06 7.98 -16.83
N ALA A 78 -5.31 8.38 -15.79
CA ALA A 78 -4.42 7.47 -15.07
C ALA A 78 -5.24 6.43 -14.30
N PHE A 79 -6.35 6.84 -13.69
CA PHE A 79 -7.27 5.95 -13.00
C PHE A 79 -7.86 4.90 -13.96
N GLY A 80 -8.36 5.32 -15.13
CA GLY A 80 -8.89 4.41 -16.15
C GLY A 80 -7.85 3.38 -16.63
N ARG A 81 -6.56 3.77 -16.74
CA ARG A 81 -5.47 2.83 -17.06
C ARG A 81 -5.17 1.87 -15.93
N VAL A 82 -5.18 2.34 -14.69
CA VAL A 82 -5.00 1.46 -13.52
C VAL A 82 -6.11 0.42 -13.43
N GLN A 83 -7.37 0.80 -13.71
CA GLN A 83 -8.49 -0.14 -13.72
C GLN A 83 -8.36 -1.22 -14.80
N LYS A 84 -7.77 -0.90 -15.94
CA LYS A 84 -7.56 -1.82 -17.08
C LYS A 84 -6.20 -2.52 -17.04
N ASN A 85 -5.40 -2.27 -16.01
CA ASN A 85 -4.04 -2.81 -15.91
C ASN A 85 -4.07 -4.34 -15.76
N THR A 86 -3.50 -5.04 -16.73
CA THR A 86 -3.43 -6.51 -16.75
C THR A 86 -2.42 -7.07 -15.75
N ALA A 87 -1.50 -6.25 -15.26
CA ALA A 87 -0.55 -6.60 -14.19
C ALA A 87 -1.09 -6.30 -12.77
N SER A 88 -2.38 -5.91 -12.65
CA SER A 88 -3.03 -5.64 -11.37
C SER A 88 -2.78 -6.77 -10.35
N PRO A 89 -2.54 -6.47 -9.08
CA PRO A 89 -2.60 -5.15 -8.42
C PRO A 89 -1.30 -4.34 -8.51
N TYR A 90 -0.35 -4.75 -9.30
CA TYR A 90 0.98 -4.14 -9.36
C TYR A 90 1.15 -3.22 -10.57
N VAL A 91 1.99 -2.21 -10.37
CA VAL A 91 2.52 -1.32 -11.41
C VAL A 91 4.04 -1.25 -11.27
N LYS A 92 4.75 -0.83 -12.34
CA LYS A 92 6.12 -0.36 -12.15
C LYS A 92 6.09 1.12 -11.79
N VAL A 93 7.04 1.54 -10.97
CA VAL A 93 7.15 2.94 -10.53
C VAL A 93 8.56 3.44 -10.82
N LYS A 94 8.64 4.62 -11.40
CA LYS A 94 9.90 5.34 -11.57
C LYS A 94 9.83 6.68 -10.83
N VAL A 95 10.78 6.91 -9.93
CA VAL A 95 10.91 8.16 -9.19
C VAL A 95 12.38 8.59 -9.17
N GLY A 96 12.66 9.76 -9.73
CA GLY A 96 14.03 10.18 -10.00
C GLY A 96 14.71 9.21 -10.98
N ASP A 97 15.85 8.68 -10.58
CA ASP A 97 16.66 7.69 -11.29
C ASP A 97 16.39 6.23 -10.86
N ARG A 98 15.48 6.03 -9.91
CA ARG A 98 15.14 4.71 -9.35
C ARG A 98 13.88 4.15 -10.00
N GLU A 99 13.90 2.85 -10.28
CA GLU A 99 12.77 2.09 -10.83
C GLU A 99 12.45 0.88 -9.93
N PHE A 100 11.16 0.64 -9.73
CA PHE A 100 10.64 -0.43 -8.88
C PHE A 100 9.60 -1.22 -9.68
N ASP A 101 9.84 -2.51 -9.85
CA ASP A 101 9.02 -3.37 -10.73
C ASP A 101 7.70 -3.81 -10.11
N LYS A 102 7.62 -3.86 -8.78
CA LYS A 102 6.48 -4.43 -8.07
C LYS A 102 5.99 -3.47 -6.99
N VAL A 103 5.14 -2.54 -7.39
CA VAL A 103 4.52 -1.57 -6.49
C VAL A 103 3.01 -1.71 -6.53
N ARG A 104 2.40 -1.89 -5.37
CA ARG A 104 0.94 -1.93 -5.25
C ARG A 104 0.40 -0.53 -5.02
N LEU A 105 -0.73 -0.24 -5.66
CA LEU A 105 -1.52 0.96 -5.44
C LEU A 105 -2.67 0.64 -4.49
N ASP A 106 -2.51 0.99 -3.23
CA ASP A 106 -3.56 0.84 -2.22
C ASP A 106 -4.43 2.10 -2.20
N ALA A 107 -5.73 1.95 -2.46
CA ALA A 107 -6.66 3.05 -2.35
C ALA A 107 -6.67 3.59 -0.90
N ALA A 108 -6.57 4.91 -0.76
CA ALA A 108 -6.50 5.60 0.52
C ALA A 108 -7.48 6.80 0.53
N PRO A 109 -8.80 6.56 0.45
CA PRO A 109 -9.80 7.62 0.39
C PRO A 109 -9.79 8.50 1.64
N GLU A 110 -9.45 7.95 2.80
CA GLU A 110 -9.31 8.67 4.07
C GLU A 110 -8.17 9.70 4.07
N MET A 111 -7.22 9.56 3.16
CA MET A 111 -6.08 10.45 3.01
C MET A 111 -6.30 11.55 1.96
N THR A 112 -7.44 11.56 1.27
CA THR A 112 -7.68 12.45 0.12
C THR A 112 -7.45 13.92 0.45
N ASP A 113 -8.04 14.41 1.53
CA ASP A 113 -7.90 15.82 1.91
C ASP A 113 -6.48 16.16 2.36
N LYS A 114 -5.85 15.27 3.13
CA LYS A 114 -4.49 15.43 3.63
C LYS A 114 -3.47 15.44 2.49
N VAL A 115 -3.63 14.55 1.52
CA VAL A 115 -2.78 14.49 0.31
C VAL A 115 -3.02 15.72 -0.57
N ALA A 116 -4.26 16.15 -0.74
CA ALA A 116 -4.59 17.35 -1.51
C ALA A 116 -3.96 18.60 -0.88
N ALA A 117 -4.03 18.76 0.45
CA ALA A 117 -3.40 19.85 1.16
C ALA A 117 -1.87 19.83 1.02
N ALA A 118 -1.24 18.67 1.21
CA ALA A 118 0.21 18.51 1.07
C ALA A 118 0.69 18.79 -0.37
N MET A 119 -0.11 18.44 -1.38
CA MET A 119 0.18 18.78 -2.78
C MET A 119 -0.01 20.28 -3.04
N ALA A 120 -1.04 20.91 -2.49
CA ALA A 120 -1.25 22.36 -2.61
C ALA A 120 -0.08 23.15 -2.00
N ASP A 121 0.44 22.73 -0.85
CA ASP A 121 1.60 23.35 -0.21
C ASP A 121 2.90 23.16 -1.02
N LYS A 122 3.04 21.98 -1.64
CA LYS A 122 4.23 21.64 -2.43
C LYS A 122 4.23 22.26 -3.82
N TYR A 123 3.06 22.32 -4.46
CA TYR A 123 2.90 22.75 -5.85
C TYR A 123 2.00 24.00 -5.91
N TRP A 124 2.59 25.18 -5.97
CA TRP A 124 1.83 26.43 -6.06
C TRP A 124 0.85 26.46 -7.26
N ILE A 125 1.14 25.70 -8.33
CA ILE A 125 0.31 25.59 -9.53
C ILE A 125 -0.95 24.72 -9.31
N ASP A 126 -1.02 23.99 -8.21
CA ASP A 126 -2.19 23.15 -7.86
C ASP A 126 -3.48 23.98 -7.73
N ILE A 127 -3.36 25.28 -7.46
CA ILE A 127 -4.50 26.22 -7.44
C ILE A 127 -5.23 26.23 -8.79
N LEU A 128 -4.52 26.05 -9.90
CA LEU A 128 -5.10 26.04 -11.24
C LEU A 128 -5.73 24.68 -11.60
N ILE A 129 -5.31 23.59 -10.94
CA ILE A 129 -5.72 22.23 -11.26
C ILE A 129 -6.68 21.64 -10.22
N ARG A 130 -7.07 22.42 -9.21
CA ARG A 130 -8.04 22.01 -8.16
C ARG A 130 -9.39 21.55 -8.72
N HIS A 131 -9.70 21.93 -9.95
CA HIS A 131 -10.95 21.57 -10.62
C HIS A 131 -10.85 20.26 -11.44
N GLU A 132 -9.66 19.68 -11.57
CA GLU A 132 -9.54 18.39 -12.23
C GLU A 132 -10.03 17.26 -11.32
N SER A 133 -10.78 16.33 -11.90
CA SER A 133 -11.24 15.14 -11.22
C SER A 133 -10.05 14.27 -10.84
N HIS A 134 -9.99 13.88 -9.56
CA HIS A 134 -9.02 12.89 -9.05
C HIS A 134 -9.78 11.77 -8.35
N PRO A 135 -10.32 10.82 -9.12
CA PRO A 135 -11.20 9.78 -8.59
C PRO A 135 -10.53 8.86 -7.57
N MET A 136 -9.20 8.85 -7.51
CA MET A 136 -8.48 7.99 -6.58
C MET A 136 -7.27 8.69 -5.96
N THR A 137 -7.20 8.66 -4.64
CA THR A 137 -5.97 8.86 -3.87
C THR A 137 -5.41 7.49 -3.52
N ALA A 138 -4.15 7.24 -3.81
CA ALA A 138 -3.50 5.96 -3.58
C ALA A 138 -2.21 6.10 -2.81
N ARG A 139 -1.97 5.15 -1.90
CA ARG A 139 -0.68 4.91 -1.27
C ARG A 139 0.09 3.91 -2.11
N LEU A 140 1.38 4.16 -2.32
CA LEU A 140 2.27 3.26 -3.03
C LEU A 140 3.04 2.40 -2.03
N VAL A 141 3.00 1.09 -2.24
CA VAL A 141 3.67 0.10 -1.40
C VAL A 141 4.53 -0.80 -2.29
N ALA A 142 5.84 -0.66 -2.20
CA ALA A 142 6.73 -1.57 -2.90
C ALA A 142 6.79 -2.93 -2.20
N GLU A 143 6.75 -3.98 -2.99
CA GLU A 143 6.89 -5.35 -2.52
C GLU A 143 8.15 -6.00 -3.11
N PRO A 144 8.82 -6.86 -2.33
CA PRO A 144 10.00 -7.55 -2.84
C PRO A 144 9.62 -8.43 -4.03
N THR A 145 10.41 -8.33 -5.09
CA THR A 145 10.30 -9.29 -6.19
C THR A 145 10.85 -10.63 -5.70
N PRO A 146 10.12 -11.74 -5.86
CA PRO A 146 10.65 -13.05 -5.50
C PRO A 146 11.98 -13.27 -6.21
N SER A 147 13.04 -13.55 -5.44
CA SER A 147 14.30 -13.96 -6.04
C SER A 147 14.06 -15.28 -6.79
N PRO A 148 14.53 -15.43 -8.03
CA PRO A 148 14.42 -16.68 -8.72
C PRO A 148 15.09 -17.77 -7.86
N ALA A 149 14.35 -18.82 -7.57
CA ALA A 149 14.87 -19.98 -6.86
C ALA A 149 16.07 -20.52 -7.67
N LYS A 150 17.23 -20.60 -7.00
CA LYS A 150 18.43 -21.23 -7.58
C LYS A 150 18.23 -22.73 -7.67
#